data_5c9ec9a8c5c0f96889d50b7dda05aed1
#
_entry.id   5c9ec9a8c5c0f96889d50b7dda05aed1
#
_cell.length_a   1.000
_cell.length_b   1.000
_cell.length_c   1.000
_cell.angle_alpha   90.00
_cell.angle_beta   90.00
_cell.angle_gamma   90.00
#
_symmetry.space_group_name_H-M   'P 1'
#
loop_
_entity.id
_entity.type
_entity.pdbx_description
1 polymer ?
#
loop_
_entity_poly.entity_id
_entity_poly.type
_entity_poly.pdbx_seq_one_letter_code
_entity_poly.pdbx_strand_id
1 'polypeptide(L)'
;KMLSDEKSYSERLFVYRQVDSLTYEQSKKAIEEPVKKFHVTYTDGAIKAIADITKGYPYFIQQFCQIIYKKTDSAIITDSNVTTCVDEFYNMLDTGFFKTRYERCSESDKKFIFAMVKCGELPCTISNVAKNLNKGVSSISTIRAQLISKGIIYPIRYKELDFTVPDFSGFIQRLDEYQQWCEMT
;
A
#
# COMPACT_ATOMS: atom_id res chain seq x y z
N LYS A 1 16.89 7.10 -5.92
CA LYS A 1 16.32 7.33 -7.27
C LYS A 1 16.93 8.53 -8.00
N MET A 2 17.24 9.64 -7.31
CA MET A 2 17.88 10.82 -7.93
C MET A 2 19.28 10.55 -8.51
N LEU A 3 20.05 9.64 -7.93
CA LEU A 3 21.39 9.28 -8.43
C LEU A 3 21.36 8.28 -9.60
N SER A 4 20.24 7.56 -9.80
CA SER A 4 20.10 6.54 -10.84
C SER A 4 19.64 7.10 -12.19
N ASP A 5 18.98 8.27 -12.18
CA ASP A 5 18.35 8.83 -13.39
C ASP A 5 19.29 9.75 -14.21
N GLU A 6 20.44 10.15 -13.67
CA GLU A 6 21.28 11.18 -14.31
C GLU A 6 22.41 10.67 -15.20
N LYS A 7 22.79 9.39 -15.19
CA LYS A 7 23.90 8.90 -16.05
C LYS A 7 23.85 7.39 -16.31
N SER A 8 24.12 7.01 -17.52
CA SER A 8 24.16 5.61 -18.00
C SER A 8 25.13 4.67 -17.27
N TYR A 9 26.05 5.15 -16.45
CA TYR A 9 26.92 4.33 -15.62
C TYR A 9 26.31 3.96 -14.27
N SER A 10 25.24 4.62 -13.84
CA SER A 10 24.57 4.28 -12.57
C SER A 10 23.96 2.88 -12.60
N GLU A 11 23.52 2.41 -13.76
CA GLU A 11 23.03 1.04 -13.96
C GLU A 11 24.08 -0.03 -13.63
N ARG A 12 25.37 0.30 -13.74
CA ARG A 12 26.48 -0.62 -13.40
C ARG A 12 26.82 -0.64 -11.91
N LEU A 13 26.39 0.36 -11.16
CA LEU A 13 26.67 0.51 -9.75
C LEU A 13 25.55 -0.04 -8.84
N PHE A 14 24.34 -0.21 -9.38
CA PHE A 14 23.17 -0.63 -8.62
C PHE A 14 22.58 -1.93 -9.17
N VAL A 15 22.39 -2.90 -8.30
CA VAL A 15 21.61 -4.10 -8.62
C VAL A 15 20.15 -3.79 -8.27
N TYR A 16 19.33 -3.59 -9.28
CA TYR A 16 17.89 -3.42 -9.11
C TYR A 16 17.28 -4.77 -8.73
N ARG A 17 16.66 -4.83 -7.58
CA ARG A 17 15.88 -5.99 -7.15
C ARG A 17 14.42 -5.57 -7.01
N GLN A 18 13.55 -6.34 -7.62
CA GLN A 18 12.11 -6.20 -7.37
C GLN A 18 11.84 -6.69 -5.96
N VAL A 19 11.17 -5.86 -5.17
CA VAL A 19 10.72 -6.19 -3.82
C VAL A 19 9.21 -6.31 -3.87
N ASP A 20 8.74 -7.54 -3.94
CA ASP A 20 7.32 -7.87 -3.92
C ASP A 20 6.84 -8.10 -2.48
N SER A 21 5.51 -8.24 -2.30
CA SER A 21 4.94 -8.72 -1.05
C SER A 21 5.51 -10.09 -0.69
N LEU A 22 5.66 -10.35 0.59
CA LEU A 22 6.11 -11.65 1.10
C LEU A 22 5.05 -12.72 0.80
N THR A 23 5.51 -13.91 0.48
CA THR A 23 4.66 -15.10 0.46
C THR A 23 4.16 -15.39 1.87
N TYR A 24 3.15 -16.26 2.00
CA TYR A 24 2.64 -16.68 3.31
C TYR A 24 3.77 -17.23 4.21
N GLU A 25 4.62 -18.11 3.69
CA GLU A 25 5.73 -18.69 4.45
C GLU A 25 6.78 -17.65 4.87
N GLN A 26 7.04 -16.68 4.02
CA GLN A 26 7.93 -15.57 4.34
C GLN A 26 7.30 -14.65 5.40
N SER A 27 6.00 -14.37 5.29
CA SER A 27 5.23 -13.60 6.27
C SER A 27 5.23 -14.28 7.62
N LYS A 28 4.98 -15.60 7.65
CA LYS A 28 5.06 -16.42 8.88
C LYS A 28 6.42 -16.27 9.56
N LYS A 29 7.51 -16.41 8.82
CA LYS A 29 8.86 -16.19 9.36
C LYS A 29 9.07 -14.77 9.88
N ALA A 30 8.60 -13.75 9.14
CA ALA A 30 8.72 -12.34 9.54
C ALA A 30 7.93 -12.02 10.82
N ILE A 31 6.85 -12.75 11.10
CA ILE A 31 6.02 -12.63 12.31
C ILE A 31 6.68 -13.35 13.50
N GLU A 32 7.10 -14.60 13.30
CA GLU A 32 7.55 -15.46 14.39
C GLU A 32 9.00 -15.19 14.85
N GLU A 33 9.92 -14.98 13.90
CA GLU A 33 11.36 -14.86 14.22
C GLU A 33 11.69 -13.74 15.22
N PRO A 34 11.13 -12.51 15.11
CA PRO A 34 11.49 -11.43 16.01
C PRO A 34 11.11 -11.67 17.47
N VAL A 35 10.08 -12.47 17.73
CA VAL A 35 9.53 -12.70 19.09
C VAL A 35 10.04 -13.97 19.75
N LYS A 36 10.72 -14.87 19.03
CA LYS A 36 11.27 -16.11 19.60
C LYS A 36 12.12 -15.89 20.86
N LYS A 37 12.94 -14.86 20.85
CA LYS A 37 13.82 -14.53 21.99
C LYS A 37 13.07 -14.04 23.23
N PHE A 38 11.78 -13.68 23.09
CA PHE A 38 10.94 -13.25 24.19
C PHE A 38 9.96 -14.34 24.65
N HIS A 39 10.09 -15.56 24.13
CA HIS A 39 9.21 -16.70 24.43
C HIS A 39 7.73 -16.44 24.10
N VAL A 40 7.47 -15.57 23.13
CA VAL A 40 6.13 -15.30 22.60
C VAL A 40 5.90 -16.14 21.35
N THR A 41 4.69 -16.66 21.21
CA THR A 41 4.26 -17.48 20.07
C THR A 41 2.95 -16.95 19.49
N TYR A 42 2.75 -17.19 18.20
CA TYR A 42 1.49 -16.88 17.52
C TYR A 42 0.76 -18.17 17.16
N THR A 43 -0.57 -18.19 17.29
CA THR A 43 -1.38 -19.27 16.72
C THR A 43 -1.35 -19.19 15.19
N ASP A 44 -1.59 -20.31 14.50
CA ASP A 44 -1.68 -20.32 13.03
C ASP A 44 -2.81 -19.39 12.52
N GLY A 45 -3.92 -19.28 13.27
CA GLY A 45 -5.00 -18.32 12.99
C GLY A 45 -4.54 -16.87 13.05
N ALA A 46 -3.74 -16.50 14.08
CA ALA A 46 -3.18 -15.18 14.21
C ALA A 46 -2.21 -14.84 13.06
N ILE A 47 -1.32 -15.77 12.71
CA ILE A 47 -0.39 -15.61 11.59
C ILE A 47 -1.13 -15.38 10.29
N LYS A 48 -2.16 -16.21 10.02
CA LYS A 48 -2.99 -16.08 8.83
C LYS A 48 -3.70 -14.74 8.79
N ALA A 49 -4.33 -14.32 9.88
CA ALA A 49 -5.02 -13.03 9.97
C ALA A 49 -4.08 -11.85 9.71
N ILE A 50 -2.88 -11.85 10.30
CA ILE A 50 -1.87 -10.81 10.06
C ILE A 50 -1.43 -10.80 8.59
N ALA A 51 -1.14 -11.95 8.00
CA ALA A 51 -0.72 -12.05 6.61
C ALA A 51 -1.80 -11.55 5.64
N ASP A 52 -3.06 -11.91 5.88
CA ASP A 52 -4.21 -11.52 5.06
C ASP A 52 -4.48 -9.99 5.16
N ILE A 53 -4.44 -9.42 6.36
CA ILE A 53 -4.66 -7.99 6.59
C ILE A 53 -3.53 -7.15 5.98
N THR A 54 -2.28 -7.57 6.16
CA THR A 54 -1.11 -6.82 5.71
C THR A 54 -0.76 -7.06 4.24
N LYS A 55 -1.44 -8.01 3.58
CA LYS A 55 -1.16 -8.43 2.19
C LYS A 55 0.31 -8.84 1.97
N GLY A 56 0.96 -9.34 3.01
CA GLY A 56 2.38 -9.70 2.99
C GLY A 56 3.33 -8.50 2.86
N TYR A 57 2.86 -7.27 3.05
CA TYR A 57 3.72 -6.09 2.94
C TYR A 57 4.61 -5.96 4.19
N PRO A 58 5.97 -6.05 4.05
CA PRO A 58 6.87 -6.21 5.20
C PRO A 58 6.72 -5.13 6.28
N TYR A 59 6.61 -3.87 5.87
CA TYR A 59 6.42 -2.76 6.79
C TYR A 59 5.11 -2.89 7.59
N PHE A 60 4.02 -3.29 6.92
CA PHE A 60 2.72 -3.48 7.57
C PHE A 60 2.75 -4.63 8.57
N ILE A 61 3.40 -5.75 8.23
CA ILE A 61 3.60 -6.88 9.15
C ILE A 61 4.30 -6.40 10.42
N GLN A 62 5.42 -5.67 10.29
CA GLN A 62 6.18 -5.19 11.45
C GLN A 62 5.37 -4.23 12.31
N GLN A 63 4.69 -3.25 11.71
CA GLN A 63 3.88 -2.28 12.44
C GLN A 63 2.71 -2.95 13.14
N PHE A 64 2.02 -3.87 12.46
CA PHE A 64 0.88 -4.55 13.05
C PHE A 64 1.30 -5.49 14.19
N CYS A 65 2.35 -6.29 14.00
CA CYS A 65 2.92 -7.11 15.06
C CYS A 65 3.38 -6.29 16.26
N GLN A 66 3.93 -5.08 16.07
CA GLN A 66 4.32 -4.21 17.16
C GLN A 66 3.10 -3.72 17.98
N ILE A 67 2.00 -3.37 17.32
CA ILE A 67 0.75 -2.96 17.99
C ILE A 67 0.20 -4.13 18.81
N ILE A 68 0.08 -5.32 18.20
CA ILE A 68 -0.43 -6.52 18.84
C ILE A 68 0.42 -6.88 20.06
N TYR A 69 1.74 -6.91 19.89
CA TYR A 69 2.68 -7.25 20.97
C TYR A 69 2.56 -6.31 22.17
N LYS A 70 2.40 -5.00 21.94
CA LYS A 70 2.25 -4.00 23.00
C LYS A 70 0.92 -4.12 23.78
N LYS A 71 -0.12 -4.66 23.14
CA LYS A 71 -1.47 -4.79 23.71
C LYS A 71 -1.75 -6.16 24.32
N THR A 72 -0.87 -7.12 24.10
CA THR A 72 -1.11 -8.50 24.54
C THR A 72 -0.17 -8.82 25.71
N ASP A 73 -0.73 -9.07 26.88
CA ASP A 73 0.02 -9.50 28.07
C ASP A 73 0.27 -11.01 28.13
N SER A 74 -0.19 -11.77 27.12
CA SER A 74 -0.03 -13.21 27.02
C SER A 74 1.19 -13.60 26.21
N ALA A 75 1.84 -14.70 26.60
CA ALA A 75 2.90 -15.32 25.80
C ALA A 75 2.38 -15.99 24.51
N ILE A 76 1.05 -16.18 24.37
CA ILE A 76 0.41 -16.73 23.19
C ILE A 76 -0.50 -15.68 22.58
N ILE A 77 -0.18 -15.28 21.34
CA ILE A 77 -0.98 -14.33 20.58
C ILE A 77 -1.95 -15.11 19.68
N THR A 78 -3.24 -14.83 19.86
CA THR A 78 -4.34 -15.47 19.15
C THR A 78 -4.92 -14.55 18.06
N ASP A 79 -5.76 -15.11 17.18
CA ASP A 79 -6.55 -14.36 16.21
C ASP A 79 -7.49 -13.32 16.87
N SER A 80 -7.98 -13.58 18.07
CA SER A 80 -8.75 -12.59 18.84
C SER A 80 -7.88 -11.36 19.20
N ASN A 81 -6.63 -11.56 19.62
CA ASN A 81 -5.72 -10.45 19.89
C ASN A 81 -5.44 -9.62 18.62
N VAL A 82 -5.32 -10.29 17.47
CA VAL A 82 -5.14 -9.61 16.16
C VAL A 82 -6.36 -8.76 15.86
N THR A 83 -7.57 -9.31 15.98
CA THR A 83 -8.82 -8.63 15.64
C THR A 83 -9.01 -7.35 16.46
N THR A 84 -8.69 -7.37 17.77
CA THR A 84 -8.82 -6.18 18.63
C THR A 84 -7.86 -5.04 18.30
N CYS A 85 -6.84 -5.30 17.48
CA CYS A 85 -5.82 -4.31 17.09
C CYS A 85 -6.01 -3.75 15.67
N VAL A 86 -6.99 -4.25 14.92
CA VAL A 86 -7.18 -3.88 13.50
C VAL A 86 -7.47 -2.39 13.32
N ASP A 87 -8.38 -1.84 14.11
CA ASP A 87 -8.77 -0.42 13.99
C ASP A 87 -7.61 0.52 14.29
N GLU A 88 -6.81 0.21 15.32
CA GLU A 88 -5.62 1.01 15.63
C GLU A 88 -4.57 0.91 14.52
N PHE A 89 -4.40 -0.26 13.95
CA PHE A 89 -3.49 -0.47 12.83
C PHE A 89 -3.88 0.39 11.62
N TYR A 90 -5.15 0.36 11.20
CA TYR A 90 -5.61 1.19 10.09
C TYR A 90 -5.55 2.68 10.41
N ASN A 91 -5.93 3.09 11.62
CA ASN A 91 -5.80 4.49 12.04
C ASN A 91 -4.34 4.98 11.97
N MET A 92 -3.39 4.17 12.41
CA MET A 92 -1.96 4.48 12.32
C MET A 92 -1.49 4.59 10.86
N LEU A 93 -1.95 3.69 9.98
CA LEU A 93 -1.63 3.77 8.55
C LEU A 93 -2.25 5.01 7.90
N ASP A 94 -3.51 5.29 8.17
CA ASP A 94 -4.25 6.41 7.58
C ASP A 94 -3.65 7.75 7.99
N THR A 95 -3.39 7.96 9.28
CA THR A 95 -2.89 9.24 9.80
C THR A 95 -1.40 9.49 9.54
N GLY A 96 -0.61 8.44 9.43
CA GLY A 96 0.84 8.51 9.23
C GLY A 96 1.28 8.14 7.81
N PHE A 97 1.18 6.86 7.50
CA PHE A 97 1.81 6.28 6.31
C PHE A 97 1.14 6.70 4.99
N PHE A 98 -0.18 6.61 4.90
CA PHE A 98 -0.92 6.95 3.69
C PHE A 98 -1.08 8.46 3.53
N LYS A 99 -1.45 9.18 4.59
CA LYS A 99 -1.61 10.62 4.58
C LYS A 99 -0.36 11.33 4.08
N THR A 100 0.83 10.97 4.59
CA THR A 100 2.11 11.57 4.18
C THR A 100 2.38 11.40 2.67
N ARG A 101 1.95 10.29 2.07
CA ARG A 101 2.07 10.07 0.62
C ARG A 101 1.07 10.88 -0.17
N TYR A 102 -0.16 10.93 0.31
CA TYR A 102 -1.26 11.66 -0.31
C TYR A 102 -1.03 13.17 -0.32
N GLU A 103 -0.52 13.74 0.77
CA GLU A 103 -0.23 15.18 0.87
C GLU A 103 0.87 15.66 -0.08
N ARG A 104 1.71 14.77 -0.60
CA ARG A 104 2.70 15.10 -1.65
C ARG A 104 2.09 15.15 -3.05
N CYS A 105 0.84 14.80 -3.19
CA CYS A 105 0.11 14.79 -4.45
C CYS A 105 -0.48 16.18 -4.72
N SER A 106 -0.31 16.69 -5.96
CA SER A 106 -1.02 17.89 -6.43
C SER A 106 -2.51 17.59 -6.61
N GLU A 107 -3.33 18.62 -6.76
CA GLU A 107 -4.76 18.46 -7.01
C GLU A 107 -5.06 17.62 -8.28
N SER A 108 -4.23 17.74 -9.31
CA SER A 108 -4.35 16.90 -10.51
C SER A 108 -3.95 15.46 -10.26
N ASP A 109 -2.95 15.21 -9.41
CA ASP A 109 -2.57 13.86 -8.98
C ASP A 109 -3.69 13.21 -8.16
N LYS A 110 -4.28 13.94 -7.22
CA LYS A 110 -5.39 13.46 -6.38
C LYS A 110 -6.60 13.07 -7.23
N LYS A 111 -6.99 13.91 -8.20
CA LYS A 111 -8.08 13.58 -9.14
C LYS A 111 -7.78 12.32 -9.96
N PHE A 112 -6.53 12.11 -10.37
CA PHE A 112 -6.13 10.89 -11.07
C PHE A 112 -6.23 9.67 -10.15
N ILE A 113 -5.77 9.77 -8.89
CA ILE A 113 -5.89 8.73 -7.87
C ILE A 113 -7.38 8.39 -7.63
N PHE A 114 -8.25 9.39 -7.50
CA PHE A 114 -9.69 9.20 -7.33
C PHE A 114 -10.30 8.45 -8.51
N ALA A 115 -9.90 8.82 -9.73
CA ALA A 115 -10.37 8.14 -10.94
C ALA A 115 -9.89 6.69 -11.03
N MET A 116 -8.72 6.36 -10.51
CA MET A 116 -8.26 4.96 -10.37
C MET A 116 -9.15 4.20 -9.39
N VAL A 117 -9.41 4.76 -8.21
CA VAL A 117 -10.26 4.12 -7.19
C VAL A 117 -11.69 3.96 -7.68
N LYS A 118 -12.23 4.92 -8.43
CA LYS A 118 -13.56 4.85 -9.06
C LYS A 118 -13.68 3.72 -10.10
N CYS A 119 -12.59 3.14 -10.58
CA CYS A 119 -12.64 1.96 -11.43
C CYS A 119 -13.20 0.72 -10.69
N GLY A 120 -13.17 0.70 -9.36
CA GLY A 120 -13.64 -0.39 -8.52
C GLY A 120 -12.60 -1.49 -8.34
N GLU A 121 -12.13 -2.10 -9.42
CA GLU A 121 -11.12 -3.15 -9.39
C GLU A 121 -9.74 -2.63 -9.80
N LEU A 122 -8.70 -3.12 -9.13
CA LEU A 122 -7.30 -2.88 -9.44
C LEU A 122 -6.60 -4.22 -9.73
N PRO A 123 -5.68 -4.24 -10.70
CA PRO A 123 -5.20 -3.13 -11.53
C PRO A 123 -6.25 -2.60 -12.51
N CYS A 124 -6.25 -1.30 -12.75
CA CYS A 124 -7.17 -0.65 -13.69
C CYS A 124 -6.47 -0.16 -14.97
N THR A 125 -7.22 -0.06 -16.07
CA THR A 125 -6.66 0.42 -17.33
C THR A 125 -6.60 1.94 -17.38
N ILE A 126 -5.59 2.51 -18.03
CA ILE A 126 -5.46 3.95 -18.26
C ILE A 126 -6.67 4.53 -19.00
N SER A 127 -7.33 3.73 -19.83
CA SER A 127 -8.54 4.12 -20.57
C SER A 127 -9.72 4.33 -19.61
N ASN A 128 -9.89 3.46 -18.60
CA ASN A 128 -10.93 3.61 -17.59
C ASN A 128 -10.67 4.83 -16.70
N VAL A 129 -9.41 5.07 -16.33
CA VAL A 129 -9.02 6.28 -15.59
C VAL A 129 -9.34 7.54 -16.39
N ALA A 130 -9.00 7.56 -17.68
CA ALA A 130 -9.31 8.70 -18.58
C ALA A 130 -10.82 8.93 -18.69
N LYS A 131 -11.61 7.85 -18.81
CA LYS A 131 -13.08 7.90 -18.83
C LYS A 131 -13.64 8.52 -17.54
N ASN A 132 -13.17 8.07 -16.37
CA ASN A 132 -13.60 8.59 -15.08
C ASN A 132 -13.23 10.07 -14.86
N LEU A 133 -12.19 10.55 -15.56
CA LEU A 133 -11.79 11.96 -15.55
C LEU A 133 -12.47 12.80 -16.63
N ASN A 134 -13.29 12.21 -17.50
CA ASN A 134 -13.84 12.85 -18.70
C ASN A 134 -12.74 13.49 -19.60
N LYS A 135 -11.62 12.79 -19.76
CA LYS A 135 -10.43 13.26 -20.50
C LYS A 135 -9.94 12.23 -21.52
N GLY A 136 -9.20 12.69 -22.52
CA GLY A 136 -8.46 11.80 -23.41
C GLY A 136 -7.24 11.17 -22.73
N VAL A 137 -6.85 9.94 -23.13
CA VAL A 137 -5.67 9.24 -22.57
C VAL A 137 -4.38 10.06 -22.73
N SER A 138 -4.21 10.75 -23.85
CA SER A 138 -3.04 11.60 -24.09
C SER A 138 -2.92 12.76 -23.10
N SER A 139 -4.04 13.36 -22.71
CA SER A 139 -4.07 14.51 -21.80
C SER A 139 -3.72 14.18 -20.35
N ILE A 140 -3.80 12.91 -19.94
CA ILE A 140 -3.46 12.45 -18.60
C ILE A 140 -2.10 11.75 -18.50
N SER A 141 -1.37 11.64 -19.63
CA SER A 141 -0.09 10.93 -19.69
C SER A 141 0.99 11.56 -18.81
N THR A 142 1.05 12.89 -18.74
CA THR A 142 2.00 13.62 -17.88
C THR A 142 1.72 13.37 -16.40
N ILE A 143 0.45 13.41 -15.99
CA ILE A 143 0.06 13.13 -14.58
C ILE A 143 0.42 11.68 -14.22
N ARG A 144 0.14 10.74 -15.12
CA ARG A 144 0.54 9.35 -14.94
C ARG A 144 2.05 9.21 -14.72
N ALA A 145 2.86 9.84 -15.55
CA ALA A 145 4.33 9.80 -15.43
C ALA A 145 4.82 10.41 -14.10
N GLN A 146 4.21 11.51 -13.66
CA GLN A 146 4.50 12.14 -12.38
C GLN A 146 4.16 11.23 -11.20
N LEU A 147 3.00 10.58 -11.20
CA LEU A 147 2.59 9.65 -10.15
C LEU A 147 3.50 8.41 -10.07
N ILE A 148 3.95 7.90 -11.22
CA ILE A 148 4.96 6.82 -11.28
C ILE A 148 6.29 7.31 -10.70
N SER A 149 6.75 8.50 -11.07
CA SER A 149 7.98 9.09 -10.54
C SER A 149 7.91 9.33 -9.04
N LYS A 150 6.74 9.74 -8.51
CA LYS A 150 6.49 9.89 -7.08
C LYS A 150 6.39 8.54 -6.32
N GLY A 151 6.34 7.42 -7.04
CA GLY A 151 6.19 6.09 -6.46
C GLY A 151 4.82 5.84 -5.83
N ILE A 152 3.78 6.50 -6.32
CA ILE A 152 2.38 6.30 -5.86
C ILE A 152 1.73 5.15 -6.61
N ILE A 153 1.94 5.10 -7.93
CA ILE A 153 1.41 4.07 -8.83
C ILE A 153 2.53 3.41 -9.60
N TYR A 154 2.28 2.24 -10.14
CA TYR A 154 3.19 1.55 -11.06
C TYR A 154 2.43 0.82 -12.16
N PRO A 155 3.04 0.64 -13.35
CA PRO A 155 2.47 -0.20 -14.38
C PRO A 155 2.72 -1.68 -14.06
N ILE A 156 1.65 -2.49 -14.00
CA ILE A 156 1.77 -3.95 -13.85
C ILE A 156 1.99 -4.60 -15.20
N ARG A 157 1.14 -4.20 -16.17
CA ARG A 157 1.15 -4.69 -17.56
C ARG A 157 0.93 -3.51 -18.50
N TYR A 158 0.97 -3.81 -19.81
CA TYR A 158 0.67 -2.81 -20.82
C TYR A 158 -0.69 -2.17 -20.57
N LYS A 159 -0.69 -0.85 -20.34
CA LYS A 159 -1.87 -0.01 -20.05
C LYS A 159 -2.59 -0.27 -18.71
N GLU A 160 -2.10 -1.14 -17.85
CA GLU A 160 -2.66 -1.40 -16.52
C GLU A 160 -1.81 -0.72 -15.43
N LEU A 161 -2.50 -0.17 -14.45
CA LEU A 161 -1.92 0.59 -13.34
C LEU A 161 -2.44 0.06 -12.01
N ASP A 162 -1.58 0.06 -11.00
CA ASP A 162 -1.95 -0.21 -9.62
C ASP A 162 -1.19 0.71 -8.67
N PHE A 163 -1.61 0.73 -7.42
CA PHE A 163 -0.90 1.45 -6.36
C PHE A 163 0.32 0.66 -5.89
N THR A 164 1.40 1.37 -5.57
CA THR A 164 2.66 0.76 -5.09
C THR A 164 2.55 0.17 -3.69
N VAL A 165 1.52 0.54 -2.96
CA VAL A 165 1.30 0.13 -1.57
C VAL A 165 -0.07 -0.50 -1.45
N PRO A 166 -0.19 -1.68 -0.82
CA PRO A 166 -1.48 -2.32 -0.58
C PRO A 166 -2.37 -1.41 0.27
N ASP A 167 -3.68 -1.55 0.07
CA ASP A 167 -4.76 -0.83 0.78
C ASP A 167 -4.75 0.70 0.66
N PHE A 168 -3.92 1.27 -0.22
CA PHE A 168 -3.96 2.71 -0.49
C PHE A 168 -5.31 3.14 -1.10
N SER A 169 -5.92 2.28 -1.92
CA SER A 169 -7.28 2.49 -2.43
C SER A 169 -8.33 2.56 -1.31
N GLY A 170 -8.24 1.69 -0.32
CA GLY A 170 -9.11 1.70 0.87
C GLY A 170 -8.97 2.99 1.68
N PHE A 171 -7.73 3.46 1.88
CA PHE A 171 -7.49 4.77 2.49
C PHE A 171 -8.18 5.90 1.71
N ILE A 172 -8.02 5.94 0.39
CA ILE A 172 -8.66 6.98 -0.45
C ILE A 172 -10.19 6.93 -0.33
N GLN A 173 -10.79 5.74 -0.30
CA GLN A 173 -12.24 5.58 -0.13
C GLN A 173 -12.77 6.13 1.20
N ARG A 174 -11.94 6.19 2.24
CA ARG A 174 -12.28 6.75 3.55
C ARG A 174 -12.14 8.28 3.62
N LEU A 175 -11.58 8.94 2.59
CA LEU A 175 -11.43 10.39 2.56
C LEU A 175 -12.73 11.10 2.16
N ASP A 176 -13.12 12.12 2.90
CA ASP A 176 -14.25 12.99 2.57
C ASP A 176 -14.08 13.65 1.20
N GLU A 177 -12.86 14.07 0.85
CA GLU A 177 -12.53 14.64 -0.46
C GLU A 177 -12.89 13.70 -1.63
N TYR A 178 -12.67 12.38 -1.46
CA TYR A 178 -13.02 11.38 -2.47
C TYR A 178 -14.54 11.23 -2.59
N GLN A 179 -15.26 11.19 -1.48
CA GLN A 179 -16.71 11.09 -1.46
C GLN A 179 -17.35 12.30 -2.17
N GLN A 180 -16.92 13.52 -1.82
CA GLN A 180 -17.37 14.74 -2.47
C GLN A 180 -17.07 14.75 -3.98
N TRP A 181 -15.88 14.28 -4.38
CA TRP A 181 -15.52 14.19 -5.80
C TRP A 181 -16.43 13.20 -6.56
N CYS A 182 -16.78 12.07 -5.95
CA CYS A 182 -17.71 11.10 -6.56
C CYS A 182 -19.12 11.64 -6.77
N GLU A 183 -19.60 12.51 -5.88
CA GLU A 183 -20.91 13.14 -6.01
C GLU A 183 -20.96 14.17 -7.14
N MET A 184 -19.82 14.77 -7.49
CA MET A 184 -19.72 15.80 -8.54
C MET A 184 -19.45 15.23 -9.94
N THR A 185 -19.12 13.95 -10.07
CA THR A 185 -18.68 13.30 -11.32
C THR A 185 -19.47 12.04 -11.63
#